data_92f9ed6a97ae8865035591c67405789d
#
_entry.id   92f9ed6a97ae8865035591c67405789d
#
_cell.length_a   1.000
_cell.length_b   1.000
_cell.length_c   1.000
_cell.angle_alpha   90.00
_cell.angle_beta   90.00
_cell.angle_gamma   90.00
#
_symmetry.space_group_name_H-M   'P 1'
#
loop_
_entity.id
_entity.type
_entity.pdbx_description
1 polymer ?
#
loop_
_entity_poly.entity_id
_entity_poly.type
_entity_poly.pdbx_seq_one_letter_code
_entity_poly.pdbx_strand_id
1 'polypeptide(L)'
;MNTDNTLRRLLRLLQLSDSALPIGGFSFSNSLESAIDAGAVGDERSLEEYIDVAIEQTASLDGVVAREAMRVYHSGDYGKIVDLDHFLLARKINAEQRTMSLRMGRKLCELAAMITADSITSRLSAEIASSRSPGTLAVVQGVVAASAEIEER
;
A
#
# COMPACT_ATOMS: atom_id res chain seq x y z
N MET A 1 27.29 11.66 6.18
CA MET A 1 26.11 10.75 6.13
C MET A 1 26.39 9.63 7.12
N ASN A 2 25.56 9.47 8.15
CA ASN A 2 25.84 8.50 9.22
C ASN A 2 25.48 7.09 8.73
N THR A 3 26.48 6.22 8.57
CA THR A 3 26.35 4.84 8.05
C THR A 3 25.28 4.02 8.80
N ASP A 4 25.15 4.26 10.13
CA ASP A 4 24.18 3.57 10.98
C ASP A 4 22.72 3.93 10.60
N ASN A 5 22.43 5.18 10.25
CA ASN A 5 21.11 5.61 9.82
C ASN A 5 20.74 5.02 8.44
N THR A 6 21.70 4.95 7.53
CA THR A 6 21.49 4.33 6.20
C THR A 6 21.19 2.84 6.33
N LEU A 7 21.90 2.13 7.19
CA LEU A 7 21.67 0.71 7.43
C LEU A 7 20.29 0.45 8.05
N ARG A 8 19.87 1.26 9.02
CA ARG A 8 18.53 1.16 9.62
C ARG A 8 17.42 1.37 8.62
N ARG A 9 17.53 2.38 7.75
CA ARG A 9 16.56 2.63 6.67
C ARG A 9 16.47 1.45 5.71
N LEU A 10 17.60 0.90 5.31
CA LEU A 10 17.65 -0.28 4.45
C LEU A 10 16.98 -1.50 5.09
N LEU A 11 17.28 -1.78 6.36
CA LEU A 11 16.67 -2.88 7.09
C LEU A 11 15.14 -2.71 7.23
N ARG A 12 14.66 -1.49 7.50
CA ARG A 12 13.22 -1.18 7.53
C ARG A 12 12.57 -1.38 6.16
N LEU A 13 13.23 -0.93 5.09
CA LEU A 13 12.75 -1.14 3.73
C LEU A 13 12.62 -2.63 3.41
N LEU A 14 13.64 -3.42 3.71
CA LEU A 14 13.61 -4.88 3.51
C LEU A 14 12.50 -5.53 4.33
N GLN A 15 12.33 -5.15 5.59
CA GLN A 15 11.27 -5.67 6.45
C GLN A 15 9.87 -5.35 5.93
N LEU A 16 9.64 -4.10 5.47
CA LEU A 16 8.34 -3.66 4.95
C LEU A 16 8.02 -4.22 3.56
N SER A 17 9.06 -4.61 2.79
CA SER A 17 8.93 -5.21 1.46
C SER A 17 8.91 -6.74 1.49
N ASP A 18 9.05 -7.35 2.67
CA ASP A 18 9.06 -8.80 2.81
C ASP A 18 7.66 -9.37 2.52
N SER A 19 7.59 -10.30 1.59
CA SER A 19 6.35 -11.03 1.25
C SER A 19 5.79 -11.86 2.42
N ALA A 20 6.63 -12.20 3.40
CA ALA A 20 6.24 -12.88 4.64
C ALA A 20 5.58 -11.94 5.66
N LEU A 21 5.55 -10.61 5.41
CA LEU A 21 4.85 -9.69 6.29
C LEU A 21 3.37 -10.09 6.41
N PRO A 22 2.82 -10.30 7.64
CA PRO A 22 1.51 -10.93 7.81
C PRO A 22 0.35 -9.95 7.56
N ILE A 23 0.32 -9.34 6.37
CA ILE A 23 -0.73 -8.41 5.92
C ILE A 23 -1.80 -9.09 5.04
N GLY A 24 -1.65 -10.40 4.77
CA GLY A 24 -2.62 -11.20 4.04
C GLY A 24 -2.47 -11.16 2.51
N GLY A 25 -1.31 -10.76 1.98
CA GLY A 25 -1.05 -10.66 0.53
C GLY A 25 -1.19 -12.01 -0.21
N PHE A 26 -0.84 -13.12 0.43
CA PHE A 26 -0.96 -14.47 -0.14
C PHE A 26 -2.39 -14.93 -0.43
N SER A 27 -3.40 -14.26 0.13
CA SER A 27 -4.81 -14.67 -0.03
C SER A 27 -5.46 -14.09 -1.29
N PHE A 28 -4.71 -13.34 -2.09
CA PHE A 28 -5.25 -12.65 -3.25
C PHE A 28 -4.44 -12.94 -4.50
N SER A 29 -5.13 -13.40 -5.54
CA SER A 29 -4.54 -13.63 -6.88
C SER A 29 -4.49 -12.36 -7.74
N ASN A 30 -4.92 -11.23 -7.20
CA ASN A 30 -5.08 -9.97 -7.94
C ASN A 30 -6.00 -10.11 -9.18
N SER A 31 -7.06 -10.90 -9.04
CA SER A 31 -8.05 -11.25 -10.08
C SER A 31 -7.51 -12.18 -11.19
N LEU A 32 -6.31 -12.75 -11.05
CA LEU A 32 -5.75 -13.67 -12.04
C LEU A 32 -6.60 -14.94 -12.19
N GLU A 33 -7.08 -15.52 -11.08
CA GLU A 33 -7.97 -16.69 -11.12
C GLU A 33 -9.24 -16.40 -11.92
N SER A 34 -9.87 -15.24 -11.69
CA SER A 34 -11.05 -14.83 -12.46
C SER A 34 -10.75 -14.61 -13.95
N ALA A 35 -9.55 -14.15 -14.29
CA ALA A 35 -9.12 -13.97 -15.68
C ALA A 35 -8.88 -15.33 -16.37
N ILE A 36 -8.35 -16.32 -15.65
CA ILE A 36 -8.18 -17.69 -16.14
C ILE A 36 -9.55 -18.33 -16.36
N ASP A 37 -10.46 -18.26 -15.39
CA ASP A 37 -11.81 -18.82 -15.48
C ASP A 37 -12.63 -18.20 -16.61
N ALA A 38 -12.42 -16.92 -16.88
CA ALA A 38 -13.05 -16.23 -18.01
C ALA A 38 -12.39 -16.51 -19.38
N GLY A 39 -11.29 -17.28 -19.42
CA GLY A 39 -10.52 -17.58 -20.61
C GLY A 39 -9.71 -16.40 -21.16
N ALA A 40 -9.55 -15.33 -20.39
CA ALA A 40 -8.72 -14.19 -20.77
C ALA A 40 -7.22 -14.49 -20.62
N VAL A 41 -6.86 -15.41 -19.72
CA VAL A 41 -5.51 -15.93 -19.53
C VAL A 41 -5.56 -17.43 -19.72
N GLY A 42 -4.92 -17.93 -20.80
CA GLY A 42 -4.93 -19.36 -21.15
C GLY A 42 -3.56 -19.93 -21.56
N ASP A 43 -2.56 -19.07 -21.70
CA ASP A 43 -1.20 -19.42 -22.11
C ASP A 43 -0.17 -18.42 -21.53
N GLU A 44 1.11 -18.68 -21.78
CA GLU A 44 2.23 -17.87 -21.29
C GLU A 44 2.13 -16.42 -21.80
N ARG A 45 1.78 -16.22 -23.06
CA ARG A 45 1.68 -14.90 -23.67
C ARG A 45 0.57 -14.05 -23.04
N SER A 46 -0.62 -14.60 -22.88
CA SER A 46 -1.74 -13.92 -22.25
C SER A 46 -1.49 -13.65 -20.76
N LEU A 47 -0.69 -14.51 -20.09
CA LEU A 47 -0.23 -14.25 -18.73
C LEU A 47 0.74 -13.07 -18.67
N GLU A 48 1.71 -12.97 -19.58
CA GLU A 48 2.63 -11.83 -19.67
C GLU A 48 1.86 -10.52 -19.89
N GLU A 49 0.94 -10.50 -20.86
CA GLU A 49 0.09 -9.35 -21.16
C GLU A 49 -0.74 -8.92 -19.91
N TYR A 50 -1.26 -9.90 -19.16
CA TYR A 50 -1.99 -9.63 -17.91
C TYR A 50 -1.11 -9.00 -16.83
N ILE A 51 0.11 -9.53 -16.67
CA ILE A 51 1.09 -9.01 -15.69
C ILE A 51 1.49 -7.58 -16.04
N ASP A 52 1.77 -7.30 -17.30
CA ASP A 52 2.16 -5.97 -17.77
C ASP A 52 1.06 -4.94 -17.49
N VAL A 53 -0.19 -5.26 -17.77
CA VAL A 53 -1.33 -4.39 -17.45
C VAL A 53 -1.47 -4.18 -15.94
N ALA A 54 -1.30 -5.24 -15.13
CA ALA A 54 -1.39 -5.13 -13.68
C ALA A 54 -0.27 -4.24 -13.09
N ILE A 55 0.95 -4.34 -13.62
CA ILE A 55 2.09 -3.50 -13.25
C ILE A 55 1.82 -2.04 -13.64
N GLU A 56 1.36 -1.79 -14.87
CA GLU A 56 1.06 -0.44 -15.35
C GLU A 56 -0.05 0.23 -14.52
N GLN A 57 -1.13 -0.48 -14.21
CA GLN A 57 -2.19 0.01 -13.34
C GLN A 57 -1.69 0.34 -11.94
N THR A 58 -0.86 -0.52 -11.37
CA THR A 58 -0.28 -0.30 -10.05
C THR A 58 0.66 0.91 -10.06
N ALA A 59 1.52 1.04 -11.06
CA ALA A 59 2.46 2.14 -11.16
C ALA A 59 1.75 3.48 -11.39
N SER A 60 0.74 3.52 -12.26
CA SER A 60 0.06 4.75 -12.68
C SER A 60 -0.91 5.31 -11.64
N LEU A 61 -1.45 4.49 -10.74
CA LEU A 61 -2.39 4.93 -9.71
C LEU A 61 -1.84 4.71 -8.29
N ASP A 62 -1.65 3.46 -7.87
CA ASP A 62 -1.25 3.13 -6.50
C ASP A 62 0.13 3.71 -6.16
N GLY A 63 1.10 3.58 -7.07
CA GLY A 63 2.45 4.13 -6.89
C GLY A 63 2.47 5.66 -6.79
N VAL A 64 1.68 6.34 -7.63
CA VAL A 64 1.54 7.80 -7.58
C VAL A 64 0.92 8.25 -6.26
N VAL A 65 -0.15 7.59 -5.82
CA VAL A 65 -0.83 7.92 -4.55
C VAL A 65 0.04 7.60 -3.35
N ALA A 66 0.78 6.48 -3.35
CA ALA A 66 1.73 6.16 -2.27
C ALA A 66 2.81 7.23 -2.12
N ARG A 67 3.38 7.68 -3.25
CA ARG A 67 4.37 8.76 -3.27
C ARG A 67 3.79 10.08 -2.77
N GLU A 68 2.58 10.42 -3.17
CA GLU A 68 1.92 11.63 -2.68
C GLU A 68 1.59 11.52 -1.18
N ALA A 69 1.19 10.36 -0.68
CA ALA A 69 0.98 10.14 0.75
C ALA A 69 2.27 10.33 1.57
N MET A 70 3.45 9.95 1.03
CA MET A 70 4.75 10.25 1.64
C MET A 70 4.99 11.76 1.74
N ARG A 71 4.71 12.52 0.68
CA ARG A 71 4.88 13.98 0.66
C ARG A 71 3.95 14.67 1.66
N VAL A 72 2.70 14.26 1.68
CA VAL A 72 1.69 14.79 2.60
C VAL A 72 2.04 14.46 4.05
N TYR A 73 2.57 13.26 4.34
CA TYR A 73 3.08 12.92 5.66
C TYR A 73 4.11 13.93 6.15
N HIS A 74 5.10 14.28 5.33
CA HIS A 74 6.14 15.26 5.69
C HIS A 74 5.62 16.70 5.81
N SER A 75 4.52 17.04 5.17
CA SER A 75 3.88 18.35 5.34
C SER A 75 3.09 18.49 6.66
N GLY A 76 2.80 17.39 7.34
CA GLY A 76 1.98 17.36 8.55
C GLY A 76 0.48 17.57 8.32
N ASP A 77 0.02 17.66 7.05
CA ASP A 77 -1.39 17.85 6.71
C ASP A 77 -2.15 16.52 6.73
N TYR A 78 -2.53 16.12 7.93
CA TYR A 78 -3.25 14.85 8.12
C TYR A 78 -4.56 14.77 7.34
N GLY A 79 -5.28 15.88 7.15
CA GLY A 79 -6.54 15.91 6.40
C GLY A 79 -6.36 15.39 4.97
N LYS A 80 -5.27 15.80 4.31
CA LYS A 80 -4.94 15.33 2.97
C LYS A 80 -4.61 13.84 2.89
N ILE A 81 -4.08 13.24 3.95
CA ILE A 81 -3.88 11.76 3.97
C ILE A 81 -5.24 11.06 3.86
N VAL A 82 -6.23 11.51 4.64
CA VAL A 82 -7.58 10.95 4.61
C VAL A 82 -8.26 11.19 3.25
N ASP A 83 -8.10 12.39 2.68
CA ASP A 83 -8.66 12.72 1.37
C ASP A 83 -8.06 11.85 0.26
N LEU A 84 -6.74 11.62 0.28
CA LEU A 84 -6.05 10.70 -0.65
C LEU A 84 -6.56 9.26 -0.51
N ASP A 85 -6.84 8.82 0.70
CA ASP A 85 -7.35 7.47 0.98
C ASP A 85 -8.76 7.26 0.40
N HIS A 86 -9.66 8.22 0.60
CA HIS A 86 -10.98 8.21 -0.05
C HIS A 86 -10.89 8.34 -1.57
N PHE A 87 -10.00 9.21 -2.07
CA PHE A 87 -9.76 9.35 -3.49
C PHE A 87 -9.33 8.03 -4.15
N LEU A 88 -8.37 7.32 -3.56
CA LEU A 88 -7.89 6.05 -4.10
C LEU A 88 -8.97 4.98 -4.06
N LEU A 89 -9.69 4.86 -2.95
CA LEU A 89 -10.77 3.88 -2.84
C LEU A 89 -11.84 4.09 -3.92
N ALA A 90 -12.20 5.33 -4.20
CA ALA A 90 -13.20 5.66 -5.23
C ALA A 90 -12.77 5.29 -6.65
N ARG A 91 -11.45 5.14 -6.90
CA ARG A 91 -10.90 4.77 -8.21
C ARG A 91 -10.66 3.28 -8.40
N LYS A 92 -10.71 2.50 -7.34
CA LYS A 92 -10.62 1.03 -7.46
C LYS A 92 -11.96 0.47 -7.91
N ILE A 93 -12.08 0.18 -9.20
CA ILE A 93 -13.33 -0.29 -9.83
C ILE A 93 -13.63 -1.73 -9.46
N ASN A 94 -12.61 -2.59 -9.43
CA ASN A 94 -12.74 -4.01 -9.13
C ASN A 94 -13.00 -4.25 -7.63
N ALA A 95 -14.04 -5.02 -7.31
CA ALA A 95 -14.44 -5.30 -5.92
C ALA A 95 -13.40 -6.13 -5.16
N GLU A 96 -12.73 -7.07 -5.83
CA GLU A 96 -11.65 -7.87 -5.24
C GLU A 96 -10.45 -6.98 -4.89
N GLN A 97 -9.98 -6.14 -5.82
CA GLN A 97 -8.90 -5.19 -5.58
C GLN A 97 -9.22 -4.21 -4.45
N ARG A 98 -10.48 -3.74 -4.34
CA ARG A 98 -10.91 -2.93 -3.19
C ARG A 98 -10.78 -3.70 -1.89
N THR A 99 -11.30 -4.92 -1.84
CA THR A 99 -11.26 -5.77 -0.65
C THR A 99 -9.82 -6.07 -0.23
N MET A 100 -8.98 -6.44 -1.18
CA MET A 100 -7.55 -6.67 -0.99
C MET A 100 -6.87 -5.42 -0.40
N SER A 101 -7.02 -4.29 -1.06
CA SER A 101 -6.40 -3.03 -0.66
C SER A 101 -6.78 -2.61 0.76
N LEU A 102 -8.06 -2.71 1.11
CA LEU A 102 -8.55 -2.36 2.45
C LEU A 102 -8.06 -3.33 3.53
N ARG A 103 -8.08 -4.65 3.27
CA ARG A 103 -7.63 -5.66 4.25
C ARG A 103 -6.14 -5.56 4.51
N MET A 104 -5.36 -5.50 3.44
CA MET A 104 -3.89 -5.41 3.54
C MET A 104 -3.45 -4.08 4.15
N GLY A 105 -4.06 -2.96 3.71
CA GLY A 105 -3.72 -1.65 4.22
C GLY A 105 -4.05 -1.50 5.71
N ARG A 106 -5.23 -1.93 6.16
CA ARG A 106 -5.58 -1.97 7.59
C ARG A 106 -4.53 -2.74 8.39
N LYS A 107 -4.19 -3.95 7.94
CA LYS A 107 -3.24 -4.80 8.67
C LYS A 107 -1.84 -4.23 8.69
N LEU A 108 -1.39 -3.64 7.58
CA LEU A 108 -0.10 -2.95 7.53
C LEU A 108 -0.07 -1.76 8.49
N CYS A 109 -1.13 -0.95 8.53
CA CYS A 109 -1.20 0.21 9.42
C CYS A 109 -1.17 -0.18 10.90
N GLU A 110 -1.92 -1.23 11.27
CA GLU A 110 -1.89 -1.78 12.64
C GLU A 110 -0.49 -2.22 13.06
N LEU A 111 0.19 -3.01 12.21
CA LEU A 111 1.54 -3.49 12.46
C LEU A 111 2.55 -2.34 12.54
N ALA A 112 2.48 -1.41 11.59
CA ALA A 112 3.38 -0.26 11.56
C ALA A 112 3.20 0.64 12.77
N ALA A 113 1.98 0.92 13.21
CA ALA A 113 1.69 1.71 14.41
C ALA A 113 2.31 1.10 15.67
N MET A 114 2.29 -0.25 15.79
CA MET A 114 2.93 -0.96 16.91
C MET A 114 4.46 -0.90 16.85
N ILE A 115 5.05 -0.94 15.65
CA ILE A 115 6.50 -1.04 15.47
C ILE A 115 7.17 0.33 15.52
N THR A 116 6.56 1.34 14.87
CA THR A 116 7.18 2.66 14.72
C THR A 116 6.89 3.62 15.87
N ALA A 117 5.78 3.39 16.59
CA ALA A 117 5.24 4.33 17.60
C ALA A 117 5.07 5.77 17.06
N ASP A 118 4.94 5.91 15.72
CA ASP A 118 4.77 7.18 15.04
C ASP A 118 3.36 7.73 15.26
N SER A 119 3.24 9.04 15.50
CA SER A 119 1.98 9.68 15.86
C SER A 119 0.98 9.72 14.70
N ILE A 120 1.46 9.96 13.46
CA ILE A 120 0.61 10.02 12.26
C ILE A 120 0.11 8.62 11.92
N THR A 121 0.99 7.63 11.93
CA THR A 121 0.65 6.22 11.68
C THR A 121 -0.35 5.69 12.72
N SER A 122 -0.11 5.99 14.01
CA SER A 122 -1.02 5.61 15.11
C SER A 122 -2.40 6.26 14.97
N ARG A 123 -2.43 7.55 14.59
CA ARG A 123 -3.69 8.25 14.31
C ARG A 123 -4.41 7.63 13.12
N LEU A 124 -3.72 7.36 12.02
CA LEU A 124 -4.32 6.72 10.84
C LEU A 124 -4.90 5.35 11.18
N SER A 125 -4.20 4.54 11.98
CA SER A 125 -4.71 3.25 12.45
C SER A 125 -6.02 3.40 13.24
N ALA A 126 -6.12 4.40 14.12
CA ALA A 126 -7.35 4.69 14.88
C ALA A 126 -8.50 5.19 13.97
N GLU A 127 -8.21 6.01 12.96
CA GLU A 127 -9.20 6.47 11.99
C GLU A 127 -9.73 5.32 11.11
N ILE A 128 -8.86 4.40 10.69
CA ILE A 128 -9.24 3.19 9.95
C ILE A 128 -10.11 2.28 10.83
N ALA A 129 -9.73 2.07 12.08
CA ALA A 129 -10.49 1.23 13.02
C ALA A 129 -11.91 1.77 13.28
N SER A 130 -12.07 3.10 13.27
CA SER A 130 -13.36 3.79 13.44
C SER A 130 -14.10 4.07 12.12
N SER A 131 -13.61 3.55 10.99
CA SER A 131 -14.16 3.72 9.65
C SER A 131 -14.24 5.18 9.17
N ARG A 132 -13.41 6.07 9.71
CA ARG A 132 -13.28 7.45 9.24
C ARG A 132 -12.27 7.60 8.09
N SER A 133 -11.33 6.66 7.96
CA SER A 133 -10.47 6.50 6.79
C SER A 133 -10.61 5.08 6.26
N PRO A 134 -10.60 4.86 4.94
CA PRO A 134 -10.69 3.52 4.34
C PRO A 134 -9.54 2.60 4.71
N GLY A 135 -8.31 3.10 4.72
CA GLY A 135 -7.10 2.33 4.94
C GLY A 135 -6.65 1.58 3.68
N THR A 136 -6.65 2.23 2.53
CA THR A 136 -6.16 1.64 1.27
C THR A 136 -4.67 1.34 1.36
N LEU A 137 -4.23 0.22 0.77
CA LEU A 137 -2.86 -0.26 0.89
C LEU A 137 -1.83 0.78 0.46
N ALA A 138 -2.02 1.44 -0.68
CA ALA A 138 -1.02 2.36 -1.21
C ALA A 138 -0.85 3.62 -0.36
N VAL A 139 -1.94 4.20 0.18
CA VAL A 139 -1.85 5.35 1.11
C VAL A 139 -1.13 4.93 2.38
N VAL A 140 -1.49 3.78 2.94
CA VAL A 140 -0.82 3.26 4.14
C VAL A 140 0.66 2.97 3.87
N GLN A 141 1.00 2.37 2.73
CA GLN A 141 2.40 2.13 2.34
C GLN A 141 3.19 3.45 2.28
N GLY A 142 2.64 4.50 1.68
CA GLY A 142 3.26 5.82 1.63
C GLY A 142 3.51 6.41 3.03
N VAL A 143 2.51 6.39 3.90
CA VAL A 143 2.62 6.86 5.29
C VAL A 143 3.66 6.05 6.07
N VAL A 144 3.61 4.71 5.96
CA VAL A 144 4.55 3.82 6.67
C VAL A 144 5.98 3.97 6.15
N ALA A 145 6.17 4.12 4.85
CA ALA A 145 7.49 4.38 4.27
C ALA A 145 8.07 5.71 4.78
N ALA A 146 7.27 6.77 4.83
CA ALA A 146 7.69 8.07 5.36
C ALA A 146 8.03 7.99 6.86
N SER A 147 7.19 7.31 7.67
CA SER A 147 7.46 7.11 9.11
C SER A 147 8.71 6.27 9.38
N ALA A 148 9.07 5.40 8.45
CA ALA A 148 10.31 4.61 8.48
C ALA A 148 11.52 5.37 7.94
N GLU A 149 11.37 6.67 7.61
CA GLU A 149 12.42 7.53 7.03
C GLU A 149 12.94 7.01 5.66
N ILE A 150 12.12 6.28 4.91
CA ILE A 150 12.43 5.89 3.55
C ILE A 150 12.26 7.13 2.66
N GLU A 151 13.29 7.49 1.88
CA GLU A 151 13.27 8.67 1.03
C GLU A 151 12.68 8.37 -0.35
N GLU A 152 11.91 9.32 -0.88
CA GLU A 152 11.50 9.34 -2.28
C GLU A 152 12.73 9.62 -3.17
N ARG A 153 12.98 8.79 -4.20
CA ARG A 153 13.99 9.02 -5.24
C ARG A 153 13.34 9.23 -6.60
#